data_5ef6582530c09faad64c88be257c6122
#
_entry.id   5ef6582530c09faad64c88be257c6122
#
_cell.length_a   1.000
_cell.length_b   1.000
_cell.length_c   1.000
_cell.angle_alpha   90.00
_cell.angle_beta   90.00
_cell.angle_gamma   90.00
#
_symmetry.space_group_name_H-M   'P 1'
#
loop_
_entity.id
_entity.type
_entity.pdbx_description
1 polymer ?
#
loop_
_entity_poly.entity_id
_entity_poly.type
_entity_poly.pdbx_seq_one_letter_code
_entity_poly.pdbx_strand_id
1 'polypeptide(L)'
;TTATTNNNNGKRFTATLYFNGECCDRGHKIQFKAGSNLFDVRAKGAQLFAKELYTDIKIDPTTIKLYDDIGLLHNMERIAGDLGEELNRFVPPLHIWIVPKNALFVWPTHQVGHRQRPLGVVSANSSKPIELETLSESPRVFFIRNFLSDEEIEALIAFAKDKLKRSHVGIGNEVFSDDRTSKTAWDTSSPNSMKIQHRAFDLVRIPYAQNQADAVQIIRYFEGQTYVGHTDYFDSGYENKDPSTDDGTNRFITVFAYLSD
;
A
#
# COMPACT_ATOMS: atom_id res chain seq x y z
N THR A 1 -38.69 -22.47 33.56
CA THR A 1 -37.50 -21.94 32.95
C THR A 1 -37.23 -22.66 31.64
N THR A 2 -37.85 -22.18 30.58
CA THR A 2 -37.72 -22.66 29.21
C THR A 2 -36.51 -21.99 28.57
N ALA A 3 -35.50 -22.79 28.30
CA ALA A 3 -34.35 -22.36 27.49
C ALA A 3 -34.83 -22.20 26.03
N THR A 4 -34.90 -21.00 25.55
CA THR A 4 -35.09 -20.67 24.13
C THR A 4 -33.81 -21.00 23.39
N THR A 5 -33.75 -22.15 22.74
CA THR A 5 -32.75 -22.46 21.74
C THR A 5 -32.95 -21.53 20.53
N ASN A 6 -32.12 -20.55 20.39
CA ASN A 6 -32.06 -19.73 19.18
C ASN A 6 -31.60 -20.62 18.01
N ASN A 7 -32.54 -21.02 17.18
CA ASN A 7 -32.32 -21.71 15.92
C ASN A 7 -31.72 -20.73 14.91
N ASN A 8 -30.39 -20.54 14.94
CA ASN A 8 -29.64 -19.84 13.91
C ASN A 8 -29.28 -20.73 12.70
N ASN A 9 -30.00 -21.87 12.56
CA ASN A 9 -29.80 -22.77 11.43
C ASN A 9 -30.36 -22.17 10.14
N GLY A 10 -29.50 -21.52 9.34
CA GLY A 10 -29.85 -21.21 7.97
C GLY A 10 -29.38 -19.83 7.41
N LYS A 11 -28.95 -18.90 8.22
CA LYS A 11 -28.43 -17.63 7.68
C LYS A 11 -27.09 -17.87 7.00
N ARG A 12 -27.00 -17.51 5.74
CA ARG A 12 -25.74 -17.49 4.96
C ARG A 12 -25.40 -16.04 4.70
N PHE A 13 -24.10 -15.73 4.62
CA PHE A 13 -23.64 -14.44 4.13
C PHE A 13 -22.71 -14.65 2.93
N THR A 14 -22.61 -13.64 2.10
CA THR A 14 -21.75 -13.66 0.92
C THR A 14 -20.62 -12.67 1.13
N ALA A 15 -19.39 -13.13 0.96
CA ALA A 15 -18.22 -12.27 0.84
C ALA A 15 -17.63 -12.39 -0.57
N THR A 16 -17.05 -11.33 -1.06
CA THR A 16 -16.27 -11.34 -2.30
C THR A 16 -14.80 -11.34 -1.93
N LEU A 17 -14.10 -12.43 -2.25
CA LEU A 17 -12.66 -12.55 -2.04
C LEU A 17 -11.93 -12.10 -3.29
N TYR A 18 -10.94 -11.24 -3.11
CA TYR A 18 -10.06 -10.76 -4.17
C TYR A 18 -8.63 -11.20 -3.92
N PHE A 19 -7.88 -11.49 -4.97
CA PHE A 19 -6.43 -11.55 -4.83
C PHE A 19 -5.85 -10.15 -4.60
N ASN A 20 -4.65 -10.12 -4.06
CA ASN A 20 -3.96 -8.89 -3.69
C ASN A 20 -3.89 -7.89 -4.85
N GLY A 21 -4.43 -6.71 -4.65
CA GLY A 21 -4.48 -5.64 -5.66
C GLY A 21 -5.54 -5.78 -6.75
N GLU A 22 -6.32 -6.87 -6.78
CA GLU A 22 -7.44 -7.02 -7.72
C GLU A 22 -8.70 -6.30 -7.24
N CYS A 23 -9.63 -6.01 -8.14
CA CYS A 23 -10.94 -5.44 -7.80
C CYS A 23 -12.02 -5.86 -8.80
N CYS A 24 -13.22 -5.37 -8.53
CA CYS A 24 -14.34 -5.22 -9.44
C CYS A 24 -14.89 -6.56 -9.93
N ASP A 25 -14.67 -6.95 -11.16
CA ASP A 25 -15.16 -8.18 -11.79
C ASP A 25 -14.32 -9.43 -11.50
N ARG A 26 -13.10 -9.25 -10.94
CA ARG A 26 -12.19 -10.35 -10.60
C ARG A 26 -12.45 -11.00 -9.25
N GLY A 27 -13.47 -10.54 -8.53
CA GLY A 27 -13.80 -11.06 -7.20
C GLY A 27 -14.51 -12.42 -7.22
N HIS A 28 -14.09 -13.29 -6.32
CA HIS A 28 -14.69 -14.60 -6.11
C HIS A 28 -15.79 -14.51 -5.04
N LYS A 29 -17.06 -14.60 -5.46
CA LYS A 29 -18.21 -14.61 -4.53
C LYS A 29 -18.30 -15.95 -3.81
N ILE A 30 -18.14 -15.93 -2.49
CA ILE A 30 -18.15 -17.10 -1.62
C ILE A 30 -19.30 -16.99 -0.61
N GLN A 31 -20.08 -18.05 -0.49
CA GLN A 31 -21.10 -18.17 0.55
C GLN A 31 -20.52 -18.88 1.78
N PHE A 32 -20.67 -18.23 2.92
CA PHE A 32 -20.30 -18.76 4.23
C PHE A 32 -21.55 -19.08 5.04
N LYS A 33 -21.47 -20.06 5.92
CA LYS A 33 -22.54 -20.41 6.86
C LYS A 33 -22.51 -19.45 8.06
N ALA A 34 -23.62 -19.28 8.74
CA ALA A 34 -23.62 -18.65 10.06
C ALA A 34 -22.65 -19.39 10.99
N GLY A 35 -21.88 -18.66 11.79
CA GLY A 35 -20.85 -19.22 12.66
C GLY A 35 -19.50 -19.47 11.97
N SER A 36 -19.34 -19.17 10.67
CA SER A 36 -18.01 -19.14 10.03
C SER A 36 -17.15 -18.04 10.63
N ASN A 37 -15.85 -18.29 10.70
CA ASN A 37 -14.87 -17.37 11.25
C ASN A 37 -13.79 -16.99 10.20
N LEU A 38 -12.84 -16.13 10.57
CA LEU A 38 -11.79 -15.69 9.62
C LEU A 38 -10.88 -16.85 9.18
N PHE A 39 -10.74 -17.92 9.97
CA PHE A 39 -10.02 -19.10 9.52
C PHE A 39 -10.73 -19.76 8.34
N ASP A 40 -12.07 -19.81 8.35
CA ASP A 40 -12.85 -20.33 7.21
C ASP A 40 -12.63 -19.47 5.96
N VAL A 41 -12.53 -18.13 6.10
CA VAL A 41 -12.20 -17.23 5.00
C VAL A 41 -10.80 -17.50 4.47
N ARG A 42 -9.80 -17.66 5.36
CA ARG A 42 -8.43 -18.02 4.98
C ARG A 42 -8.35 -19.37 4.30
N ALA A 43 -9.11 -20.37 4.79
CA ALA A 43 -9.16 -21.68 4.17
C ALA A 43 -9.71 -21.60 2.74
N LYS A 44 -10.73 -20.77 2.50
CA LYS A 44 -11.21 -20.49 1.14
C LYS A 44 -10.18 -19.74 0.30
N GLY A 45 -9.51 -18.77 0.85
CA GLY A 45 -8.39 -18.06 0.20
C GLY A 45 -7.28 -19.01 -0.23
N ALA A 46 -6.86 -19.92 0.65
CA ALA A 46 -5.84 -20.92 0.34
C ALA A 46 -6.28 -21.87 -0.80
N GLN A 47 -7.56 -22.26 -0.83
CA GLN A 47 -8.11 -23.05 -1.93
C GLN A 47 -8.11 -22.29 -3.26
N LEU A 48 -8.45 -21.00 -3.25
CA LEU A 48 -8.43 -20.15 -4.43
C LEU A 48 -6.98 -20.00 -4.96
N PHE A 49 -6.01 -19.72 -4.11
CA PHE A 49 -4.60 -19.63 -4.52
C PHE A 49 -4.10 -20.94 -5.13
N ALA A 50 -4.39 -22.09 -4.51
CA ALA A 50 -3.99 -23.39 -5.06
C ALA A 50 -4.57 -23.62 -6.47
N LYS A 51 -5.82 -23.21 -6.69
CA LYS A 51 -6.48 -23.30 -7.99
C LYS A 51 -5.86 -22.39 -9.03
N GLU A 52 -5.61 -21.12 -8.69
CA GLU A 52 -5.03 -20.14 -9.63
C GLU A 52 -3.58 -20.48 -10.00
N LEU A 53 -2.80 -21.01 -9.07
CA LEU A 53 -1.43 -21.43 -9.33
C LEU A 53 -1.34 -22.79 -10.02
N TYR A 54 -2.46 -23.41 -10.35
CA TYR A 54 -2.52 -24.77 -10.94
C TYR A 54 -1.62 -25.77 -10.21
N THR A 55 -1.63 -25.72 -8.87
CA THR A 55 -0.74 -26.52 -8.04
C THR A 55 -1.53 -27.42 -7.09
N ASP A 56 -1.02 -28.63 -6.87
CA ASP A 56 -1.52 -29.55 -5.85
C ASP A 56 -0.94 -29.24 -4.45
N ILE A 57 -0.12 -28.19 -4.34
CA ILE A 57 0.47 -27.79 -3.07
C ILE A 57 -0.63 -27.28 -2.13
N LYS A 58 -0.75 -27.93 -0.98
CA LYS A 58 -1.64 -27.50 0.09
C LYS A 58 -1.09 -26.23 0.74
N ILE A 59 -1.77 -25.11 0.50
CA ILE A 59 -1.42 -23.82 1.14
C ILE A 59 -2.01 -23.82 2.55
N ASP A 60 -1.17 -23.53 3.54
CA ASP A 60 -1.60 -23.38 4.93
C ASP A 60 -2.44 -22.11 5.10
N PRO A 61 -3.74 -22.23 5.49
CA PRO A 61 -4.61 -21.07 5.68
C PRO A 61 -4.07 -20.04 6.67
N THR A 62 -3.26 -20.45 7.66
CA THR A 62 -2.67 -19.54 8.65
C THR A 62 -1.68 -18.56 8.03
N THR A 63 -1.18 -18.87 6.84
CA THR A 63 -0.24 -17.99 6.10
C THR A 63 -0.93 -16.92 5.27
N ILE A 64 -2.26 -16.93 5.17
CA ILE A 64 -3.04 -15.94 4.43
C ILE A 64 -3.36 -14.76 5.34
N LYS A 65 -3.02 -13.55 4.88
CA LYS A 65 -3.45 -12.29 5.50
C LYS A 65 -4.77 -11.84 4.85
N LEU A 66 -5.66 -11.27 5.63
CA LEU A 66 -6.95 -10.75 5.16
C LEU A 66 -7.00 -9.24 5.38
N TYR A 67 -7.31 -8.50 4.34
CA TYR A 67 -7.52 -7.06 4.38
C TYR A 67 -8.93 -6.72 3.92
N ASP A 68 -9.51 -5.66 4.46
CA ASP A 68 -10.79 -5.12 4.02
C ASP A 68 -10.61 -3.96 3.02
N ASP A 69 -11.72 -3.34 2.60
CA ASP A 69 -11.78 -2.26 1.63
C ASP A 69 -11.14 -0.93 2.12
N ILE A 70 -10.88 -0.82 3.42
CA ILE A 70 -10.16 0.32 4.02
C ILE A 70 -8.70 -0.04 4.35
N GLY A 71 -8.23 -1.23 3.91
CA GLY A 71 -6.86 -1.70 4.08
C GLY A 71 -6.52 -2.09 5.52
N LEU A 72 -7.49 -2.46 6.34
CA LEU A 72 -7.25 -2.95 7.68
C LEU A 72 -6.90 -4.43 7.65
N LEU A 73 -5.79 -4.81 8.28
CA LEU A 73 -5.39 -6.20 8.47
C LEU A 73 -6.20 -6.85 9.59
N HIS A 74 -6.89 -7.93 9.27
CA HIS A 74 -7.60 -8.76 10.25
C HIS A 74 -6.69 -9.86 10.81
N ASN A 75 -6.23 -9.67 12.05
CA ASN A 75 -5.36 -10.63 12.75
C ASN A 75 -6.19 -11.74 13.44
N MET A 76 -5.64 -12.96 13.46
CA MET A 76 -6.27 -14.14 14.10
C MET A 76 -6.51 -14.00 15.60
N GLU A 77 -5.72 -13.20 16.31
CA GLU A 77 -5.75 -13.06 17.76
C GLU A 77 -7.02 -12.38 18.31
N ARG A 78 -7.81 -11.74 17.46
CA ARG A 78 -9.07 -11.09 17.85
C ARG A 78 -10.33 -11.94 17.65
N ILE A 79 -10.18 -13.20 17.23
CA ILE A 79 -11.32 -13.99 16.79
C ILE A 79 -11.62 -15.09 17.79
N ALA A 80 -12.21 -14.71 18.87
CA ALA A 80 -13.09 -15.59 19.67
C ALA A 80 -14.58 -15.27 19.42
N GLY A 81 -14.90 -14.46 18.41
CA GLY A 81 -16.26 -14.03 18.08
C GLY A 81 -16.79 -14.66 16.81
N ASP A 82 -18.11 -14.79 16.72
CA ASP A 82 -18.84 -15.15 15.49
C ASP A 82 -18.53 -14.08 14.42
N LEU A 83 -18.09 -14.50 13.24
CA LEU A 83 -17.85 -13.62 12.09
C LEU A 83 -19.08 -12.72 11.82
N GLY A 84 -20.29 -13.21 12.15
CA GLY A 84 -21.52 -12.42 12.08
C GLY A 84 -21.54 -11.19 12.97
N GLU A 85 -20.89 -11.20 14.14
CA GLU A 85 -20.78 -10.00 15.00
C GLU A 85 -19.67 -9.07 14.56
N GLU A 86 -18.54 -9.59 14.09
CA GLU A 86 -17.45 -8.77 13.54
C GLU A 86 -17.81 -8.19 12.17
N LEU A 87 -18.49 -8.96 11.32
CA LEU A 87 -18.96 -8.55 10.00
C LEU A 87 -20.13 -7.56 10.05
N ASN A 88 -20.86 -7.46 11.16
CA ASN A 88 -21.86 -6.38 11.36
C ASN A 88 -21.21 -4.98 11.40
N ARG A 89 -19.88 -4.91 11.51
CA ARG A 89 -19.13 -3.66 11.36
C ARG A 89 -18.82 -3.32 9.89
N PHE A 90 -18.94 -4.30 8.99
CA PHE A 90 -18.75 -4.11 7.56
C PHE A 90 -20.08 -3.83 6.89
N VAL A 91 -20.14 -2.74 6.15
CA VAL A 91 -21.30 -2.44 5.30
C VAL A 91 -21.29 -3.42 4.13
N PRO A 92 -22.35 -4.22 3.91
CA PRO A 92 -22.42 -5.07 2.73
C PRO A 92 -22.37 -4.23 1.44
N PRO A 93 -21.70 -4.72 0.37
CA PRO A 93 -21.11 -6.03 0.20
C PRO A 93 -19.74 -6.18 0.87
N LEU A 94 -19.50 -7.34 1.54
CA LEU A 94 -18.23 -7.61 2.20
C LEU A 94 -17.15 -7.95 1.16
N HIS A 95 -16.16 -7.08 1.03
CA HIS A 95 -15.00 -7.26 0.18
C HIS A 95 -13.77 -7.58 1.03
N ILE A 96 -13.06 -8.67 0.70
CA ILE A 96 -11.88 -9.11 1.45
C ILE A 96 -10.75 -9.42 0.48
N TRP A 97 -9.60 -8.80 0.68
CA TRP A 97 -8.38 -9.09 -0.06
C TRP A 97 -7.56 -10.14 0.66
N ILE A 98 -7.29 -11.23 -0.05
CA ILE A 98 -6.45 -12.33 0.41
C ILE A 98 -5.01 -12.11 -0.06
N VAL A 99 -4.07 -12.06 0.89
CA VAL A 99 -2.68 -11.73 0.65
C VAL A 99 -1.78 -12.83 1.21
N PRO A 100 -0.89 -13.45 0.41
CA PRO A 100 0.05 -14.46 0.91
C PRO A 100 0.96 -13.91 2.02
N LYS A 101 1.45 -14.76 2.91
CA LYS A 101 2.27 -14.39 4.07
C LYS A 101 3.44 -13.46 3.70
N ASN A 102 4.15 -13.79 2.63
CA ASN A 102 5.37 -13.08 2.21
C ASN A 102 5.10 -11.97 1.18
N ALA A 103 3.84 -11.71 0.85
CA ALA A 103 3.46 -10.62 -0.04
C ALA A 103 3.14 -9.36 0.77
N LEU A 104 3.44 -8.22 0.18
CA LEU A 104 3.00 -6.91 0.66
C LEU A 104 1.57 -6.66 0.20
N PHE A 105 0.78 -5.98 1.03
CA PHE A 105 -0.55 -5.53 0.62
C PHE A 105 -0.42 -4.48 -0.49
N VAL A 106 -1.27 -4.60 -1.48
CA VAL A 106 -1.35 -3.66 -2.60
C VAL A 106 -2.77 -3.12 -2.70
N TRP A 107 -2.91 -1.81 -2.63
CA TRP A 107 -4.22 -1.16 -2.80
C TRP A 107 -4.84 -1.54 -4.14
N PRO A 108 -6.12 -1.99 -4.14
CA PRO A 108 -6.82 -2.26 -5.38
C PRO A 108 -7.03 -0.98 -6.19
N THR A 109 -6.82 -1.05 -7.50
CA THR A 109 -7.24 0.01 -8.41
C THR A 109 -8.65 -0.28 -8.87
N HIS A 110 -9.60 0.54 -8.45
CA HIS A 110 -10.93 0.58 -9.04
C HIS A 110 -10.91 1.38 -10.35
N GLN A 111 -12.07 1.58 -10.95
CA GLN A 111 -12.16 2.45 -12.14
C GLN A 111 -11.54 3.84 -11.87
N VAL A 112 -11.00 4.47 -12.89
CA VAL A 112 -10.42 5.83 -12.80
C VAL A 112 -11.43 6.80 -12.18
N GLY A 113 -10.96 7.62 -11.24
CA GLY A 113 -11.77 8.56 -10.44
C GLY A 113 -12.40 7.97 -9.18
N HIS A 114 -12.31 6.66 -8.96
CA HIS A 114 -12.77 6.06 -7.70
C HIS A 114 -11.92 6.52 -6.52
N ARG A 115 -12.59 6.87 -5.42
CA ARG A 115 -11.93 7.34 -4.19
C ARG A 115 -12.17 6.35 -3.05
N GLN A 116 -11.10 6.05 -2.34
CA GLN A 116 -11.12 5.21 -1.13
C GLN A 116 -10.38 5.89 0.01
N ARG A 117 -10.78 5.61 1.25
CA ARG A 117 -10.24 6.24 2.46
C ARG A 117 -9.51 5.21 3.30
N PRO A 118 -8.16 5.17 3.25
CA PRO A 118 -7.38 4.30 4.11
C PRO A 118 -7.62 4.58 5.59
N LEU A 119 -8.01 3.57 6.36
CA LEU A 119 -8.16 3.70 7.80
C LEU A 119 -6.80 3.70 8.50
N GLY A 120 -6.68 4.48 9.58
CA GLY A 120 -5.49 4.46 10.46
C GLY A 120 -4.26 5.15 9.89
N VAL A 121 -4.35 5.80 8.72
CA VAL A 121 -3.29 6.68 8.22
C VAL A 121 -3.54 8.09 8.72
N VAL A 122 -2.56 8.63 9.46
CA VAL A 122 -2.67 9.99 10.02
C VAL A 122 -2.46 11.01 8.91
N SER A 123 -3.50 11.77 8.59
CA SER A 123 -3.40 12.90 7.67
C SER A 123 -2.51 14.01 8.25
N ALA A 124 -1.79 14.72 7.40
CA ALA A 124 -1.09 15.95 7.77
C ALA A 124 -2.04 17.03 8.27
N ASN A 125 -3.26 17.06 7.73
CA ASN A 125 -4.33 17.93 8.18
C ASN A 125 -5.35 17.11 8.98
N SER A 126 -5.41 17.32 10.31
CA SER A 126 -6.29 16.58 11.23
C SER A 126 -7.79 16.70 10.91
N SER A 127 -8.19 17.71 10.15
CA SER A 127 -9.59 17.95 9.78
C SER A 127 -10.03 17.21 8.51
N LYS A 128 -9.09 16.68 7.72
CA LYS A 128 -9.38 16.02 6.44
C LYS A 128 -8.68 14.65 6.36
N PRO A 129 -9.41 13.55 6.13
CA PRO A 129 -8.79 12.24 5.97
C PRO A 129 -7.95 12.17 4.69
N ILE A 130 -6.98 11.26 4.69
CA ILE A 130 -6.30 10.88 3.45
C ILE A 130 -7.31 10.16 2.54
N GLU A 131 -7.28 10.50 1.25
CA GLU A 131 -8.05 9.82 0.22
C GLU A 131 -7.12 9.37 -0.90
N LEU A 132 -7.31 8.14 -1.40
CA LEU A 132 -6.70 7.62 -2.61
C LEU A 132 -7.70 7.71 -3.75
N GLU A 133 -7.37 8.43 -4.80
CA GLU A 133 -8.14 8.48 -6.05
C GLU A 133 -7.39 7.73 -7.14
N THR A 134 -8.01 6.73 -7.74
CA THR A 134 -7.42 5.96 -8.85
C THR A 134 -7.23 6.86 -10.07
N LEU A 135 -5.98 7.06 -10.50
CA LEU A 135 -5.65 7.76 -11.75
C LEU A 135 -5.41 6.80 -12.90
N SER A 136 -4.86 5.62 -12.62
CA SER A 136 -4.61 4.57 -13.61
C SER A 136 -4.69 3.19 -12.93
N GLU A 137 -5.23 2.23 -13.67
CA GLU A 137 -5.32 0.84 -13.24
C GLU A 137 -4.04 0.05 -13.58
N SER A 138 -3.43 0.38 -14.73
CA SER A 138 -2.18 -0.25 -15.18
C SER A 138 -1.40 0.73 -16.08
N PRO A 139 -0.22 1.21 -15.64
CA PRO A 139 0.38 1.00 -14.32
C PRO A 139 -0.53 1.52 -13.21
N ARG A 140 -0.38 0.97 -12.00
CA ARG A 140 -1.19 1.36 -10.85
C ARG A 140 -0.74 2.72 -10.32
N VAL A 141 -1.63 3.72 -10.42
CA VAL A 141 -1.35 5.10 -9.98
C VAL A 141 -2.53 5.65 -9.19
N PHE A 142 -2.23 6.21 -8.03
CA PHE A 142 -3.20 6.92 -7.19
C PHE A 142 -2.79 8.38 -7.00
N PHE A 143 -3.77 9.27 -6.99
CA PHE A 143 -3.63 10.60 -6.44
C PHE A 143 -3.96 10.57 -4.95
N ILE A 144 -3.03 11.02 -4.11
CA ILE A 144 -3.19 11.00 -2.65
C ILE A 144 -3.54 12.40 -2.18
N ARG A 145 -4.80 12.57 -1.72
CA ARG A 145 -5.27 13.85 -1.18
C ARG A 145 -4.93 13.97 0.30
N ASN A 146 -4.62 15.17 0.74
CA ASN A 146 -4.32 15.54 2.13
C ASN A 146 -3.10 14.79 2.71
N PHE A 147 -2.14 14.41 1.86
CA PHE A 147 -0.95 13.68 2.28
C PHE A 147 0.07 14.59 2.98
N LEU A 148 0.28 15.80 2.50
CA LEU A 148 1.14 16.81 3.12
C LEU A 148 0.31 18.01 3.59
N SER A 149 0.77 18.69 4.65
CA SER A 149 0.28 20.01 5.03
C SER A 149 1.14 21.12 4.40
N ASP A 150 0.61 22.34 4.38
CA ASP A 150 1.33 23.50 3.87
C ASP A 150 2.62 23.74 4.68
N GLU A 151 2.57 23.55 6.01
CA GLU A 151 3.74 23.67 6.88
C GLU A 151 4.81 22.61 6.59
N GLU A 152 4.40 21.38 6.28
CA GLU A 152 5.32 20.31 5.88
C GLU A 152 5.97 20.62 4.53
N ILE A 153 5.22 21.17 3.59
CA ILE A 153 5.70 21.60 2.28
C ILE A 153 6.72 22.74 2.44
N GLU A 154 6.37 23.78 3.19
CA GLU A 154 7.27 24.91 3.47
C GLU A 154 8.57 24.47 4.14
N ALA A 155 8.49 23.52 5.10
CA ALA A 155 9.64 22.97 5.78
C ALA A 155 10.58 22.21 4.81
N LEU A 156 10.03 21.42 3.85
CA LEU A 156 10.82 20.73 2.83
C LEU A 156 11.51 21.74 1.90
N ILE A 157 10.80 22.76 1.45
CA ILE A 157 11.35 23.82 0.58
C ILE A 157 12.45 24.58 1.30
N ALA A 158 12.22 24.97 2.56
CA ALA A 158 13.22 25.67 3.38
C ALA A 158 14.47 24.83 3.61
N PHE A 159 14.29 23.52 3.90
CA PHE A 159 15.41 22.59 4.06
C PHE A 159 16.27 22.51 2.79
N ALA A 160 15.62 22.44 1.63
CA ALA A 160 16.32 22.26 0.36
C ALA A 160 17.03 23.53 -0.16
N LYS A 161 16.55 24.72 0.21
CA LYS A 161 16.91 26.02 -0.39
C LYS A 161 18.41 26.19 -0.63
N ASP A 162 19.24 25.90 0.38
CA ASP A 162 20.70 26.11 0.33
C ASP A 162 21.47 24.79 0.08
N LYS A 163 20.77 23.66 -0.13
CA LYS A 163 21.35 22.32 -0.30
C LYS A 163 21.21 21.77 -1.71
N LEU A 164 20.44 22.43 -2.57
CA LEU A 164 20.20 21.99 -3.94
C LEU A 164 21.49 22.00 -4.77
N LYS A 165 21.90 20.82 -5.25
CA LYS A 165 23.02 20.61 -6.17
C LYS A 165 22.52 20.03 -7.49
N ARG A 166 23.30 20.11 -8.58
CA ARG A 166 22.96 19.46 -9.84
C ARG A 166 22.72 17.97 -9.58
N SER A 167 21.62 17.45 -10.12
CA SER A 167 21.27 16.03 -9.97
C SER A 167 22.23 15.14 -10.76
N HIS A 168 22.50 13.95 -10.21
CA HIS A 168 23.27 12.90 -10.87
C HIS A 168 22.34 11.84 -11.43
N VAL A 169 22.82 11.05 -12.38
CA VAL A 169 22.22 9.81 -12.86
C VAL A 169 23.11 8.65 -12.51
N GLY A 170 22.53 7.47 -12.29
CA GLY A 170 23.25 6.27 -11.89
C GLY A 170 23.50 6.19 -10.38
N ILE A 171 24.02 5.04 -9.97
CA ILE A 171 24.25 4.67 -8.58
C ILE A 171 25.77 4.49 -8.37
N GLY A 172 26.28 5.06 -7.28
CA GLY A 172 27.67 4.86 -6.84
C GLY A 172 28.75 5.69 -7.55
N ASN A 173 28.48 6.24 -8.73
CA ASN A 173 29.35 7.22 -9.37
C ASN A 173 28.54 8.46 -9.73
N GLU A 174 29.01 9.64 -9.29
CA GLU A 174 28.41 10.91 -9.63
C GLU A 174 28.56 11.22 -11.13
N VAL A 175 27.66 10.67 -11.95
CA VAL A 175 27.65 10.94 -13.38
C VAL A 175 26.64 12.05 -13.66
N PHE A 176 27.11 13.18 -14.17
CA PHE A 176 26.27 14.21 -14.75
C PHE A 176 25.87 13.79 -16.16
N SER A 177 24.59 13.85 -16.44
CA SER A 177 24.03 13.57 -17.77
C SER A 177 23.07 14.68 -18.17
N ASP A 178 22.95 14.89 -19.46
CA ASP A 178 21.92 15.79 -20.02
C ASP A 178 20.52 15.17 -19.95
N ASP A 179 20.45 13.87 -19.66
CA ASP A 179 19.17 13.18 -19.40
C ASP A 179 18.49 13.67 -18.11
N ARG A 180 19.26 14.26 -17.18
CA ARG A 180 18.75 14.81 -15.92
C ARG A 180 19.40 16.18 -15.62
N THR A 181 18.64 17.23 -15.81
CA THR A 181 19.14 18.60 -15.70
C THR A 181 18.67 19.34 -14.43
N SER A 182 17.86 18.67 -13.59
CA SER A 182 17.33 19.20 -12.34
C SER A 182 18.40 19.44 -11.26
N LYS A 183 17.96 20.04 -10.15
CA LYS A 183 18.73 20.10 -8.89
C LYS A 183 18.06 19.25 -7.82
N THR A 184 18.86 18.63 -6.96
CA THR A 184 18.41 17.73 -5.89
C THR A 184 19.02 18.09 -4.55
N ALA A 185 18.23 17.98 -3.50
CA ALA A 185 18.66 17.90 -2.10
C ALA A 185 18.08 16.63 -1.46
N TRP A 186 18.82 16.01 -0.56
CA TRP A 186 18.41 14.81 0.15
C TRP A 186 18.23 15.12 1.63
N ASP A 187 17.06 14.80 2.16
CA ASP A 187 16.76 14.91 3.59
C ASP A 187 16.70 13.51 4.21
N THR A 188 17.77 13.16 4.91
CA THR A 188 17.96 11.79 5.45
C THR A 188 17.36 11.60 6.84
N SER A 189 17.09 12.69 7.59
CA SER A 189 16.83 12.55 9.03
C SER A 189 16.10 13.73 9.68
N SER A 190 15.59 14.70 8.96
CA SER A 190 14.81 15.75 9.61
C SER A 190 13.52 15.18 10.21
N PRO A 191 13.03 15.72 11.33
CA PRO A 191 11.76 15.29 11.91
C PRO A 191 10.59 15.36 10.94
N ASN A 192 10.61 16.31 10.01
CA ASN A 192 9.57 16.47 8.99
C ASN A 192 9.63 15.31 7.98
N SER A 193 10.80 15.01 7.43
CA SER A 193 10.98 13.88 6.50
C SER A 193 10.64 12.55 7.14
N MET A 194 11.01 12.33 8.40
CA MET A 194 10.66 11.11 9.13
C MET A 194 9.14 10.96 9.28
N LYS A 195 8.40 12.02 9.59
CA LYS A 195 6.93 11.99 9.67
C LYS A 195 6.31 11.61 8.32
N ILE A 196 6.84 12.17 7.24
CA ILE A 196 6.35 11.90 5.87
C ILE A 196 6.62 10.44 5.49
N GLN A 197 7.82 9.92 5.80
CA GLN A 197 8.16 8.51 5.58
C GLN A 197 7.23 7.58 6.37
N HIS A 198 7.05 7.81 7.67
CA HIS A 198 6.11 7.02 8.49
C HIS A 198 4.71 6.98 7.87
N ARG A 199 4.19 8.16 7.47
CA ARG A 199 2.87 8.26 6.83
C ARG A 199 2.80 7.48 5.51
N ALA A 200 3.88 7.50 4.71
CA ALA A 200 3.96 6.72 3.47
C ALA A 200 3.93 5.21 3.76
N PHE A 201 4.68 4.74 4.76
CA PHE A 201 4.69 3.33 5.18
C PHE A 201 3.33 2.88 5.74
N ASP A 202 2.70 3.70 6.57
CA ASP A 202 1.34 3.44 7.07
C ASP A 202 0.34 3.32 5.92
N LEU A 203 0.46 4.20 4.92
CA LEU A 203 -0.40 4.19 3.73
C LEU A 203 -0.27 2.88 2.95
N VAL A 204 0.95 2.38 2.77
CA VAL A 204 1.19 1.14 2.00
C VAL A 204 1.13 -0.12 2.86
N ARG A 205 0.78 -0.01 4.14
CA ARG A 205 0.61 -1.13 5.09
C ARG A 205 1.88 -1.93 5.32
N ILE A 206 3.03 -1.27 5.26
CA ILE A 206 4.33 -1.86 5.58
C ILE A 206 4.80 -1.29 6.92
N PRO A 207 5.26 -2.10 7.88
CA PRO A 207 5.88 -1.59 9.09
C PRO A 207 7.08 -0.70 8.74
N TYR A 208 7.15 0.50 9.34
CA TYR A 208 8.27 1.39 9.08
C TYR A 208 9.60 0.77 9.51
N ALA A 209 10.55 0.79 8.58
CA ALA A 209 11.94 0.44 8.84
C ALA A 209 12.83 1.43 8.07
N GLN A 210 13.72 2.09 8.78
CA GLN A 210 14.56 3.15 8.23
C GLN A 210 15.45 2.67 7.08
N ASN A 211 15.94 1.44 7.14
CA ASN A 211 16.74 0.81 6.08
C ASN A 211 15.93 0.39 4.84
N GLN A 212 14.60 0.50 4.89
CA GLN A 212 13.70 0.25 3.76
C GLN A 212 13.12 1.53 3.17
N ALA A 213 13.52 2.68 3.69
CA ALA A 213 13.07 3.98 3.23
C ALA A 213 14.25 4.72 2.60
N ASP A 214 14.11 5.10 1.33
CA ASP A 214 15.01 6.10 0.75
C ASP A 214 14.86 7.42 1.50
N ALA A 215 15.93 8.21 1.54
CA ALA A 215 15.86 9.59 2.03
C ALA A 215 14.83 10.39 1.21
N VAL A 216 14.19 11.38 1.81
CA VAL A 216 13.26 12.25 1.08
C VAL A 216 14.08 13.08 0.07
N GLN A 217 13.85 12.81 -1.20
CA GLN A 217 14.48 13.50 -2.31
C GLN A 217 13.65 14.73 -2.68
N ILE A 218 14.24 15.94 -2.53
CA ILE A 218 13.61 17.19 -2.93
C ILE A 218 14.26 17.64 -4.23
N ILE A 219 13.45 17.73 -5.28
CA ILE A 219 13.93 18.03 -6.64
C ILE A 219 13.37 19.38 -7.07
N ARG A 220 14.21 20.18 -7.71
CA ARG A 220 13.79 21.43 -8.33
C ARG A 220 14.11 21.43 -9.82
N TYR A 221 13.10 21.71 -10.61
CA TYR A 221 13.19 21.96 -12.04
C TYR A 221 13.00 23.45 -12.31
N PHE A 222 13.83 24.01 -13.16
CA PHE A 222 13.58 25.29 -13.80
C PHE A 222 12.97 25.07 -15.18
N GLU A 223 12.42 26.13 -15.77
CA GLU A 223 11.88 26.07 -17.12
C GLU A 223 12.90 25.49 -18.11
N GLY A 224 12.46 24.55 -18.96
CA GLY A 224 13.32 23.84 -19.91
C GLY A 224 14.16 22.71 -19.32
N GLN A 225 14.12 22.48 -18.01
CA GLN A 225 14.80 21.33 -17.41
C GLN A 225 13.93 20.08 -17.44
N THR A 226 14.57 18.93 -17.53
CA THR A 226 13.87 17.64 -17.68
C THR A 226 14.63 16.51 -16.99
N TYR A 227 13.93 15.43 -16.78
CA TYR A 227 14.48 14.10 -16.56
C TYR A 227 13.77 13.14 -17.51
N VAL A 228 14.52 12.42 -18.31
CA VAL A 228 13.96 11.47 -19.27
C VAL A 228 13.14 10.37 -18.57
N GLY A 229 12.19 9.77 -19.30
CA GLY A 229 11.37 8.70 -18.78
C GLY A 229 12.23 7.52 -18.32
N HIS A 230 12.03 7.04 -17.10
CA HIS A 230 12.77 5.96 -16.46
C HIS A 230 11.87 5.18 -15.52
N THR A 231 12.33 4.02 -15.08
CA THR A 231 11.73 3.26 -13.98
C THR A 231 12.53 3.51 -12.71
N ASP A 232 11.84 3.63 -11.57
CA ASP A 232 12.51 3.68 -10.27
C ASP A 232 12.99 2.30 -9.82
N TYR A 233 12.33 1.25 -10.33
CA TYR A 233 12.73 -0.13 -10.08
C TYR A 233 14.06 -0.45 -10.77
N PHE A 234 15.00 -1.03 -10.05
CA PHE A 234 16.30 -1.42 -10.59
C PHE A 234 16.20 -2.75 -11.31
N ASP A 235 16.63 -2.79 -12.57
CA ASP A 235 16.70 -4.03 -13.35
C ASP A 235 17.82 -4.95 -12.84
N SER A 236 17.68 -6.27 -13.08
CA SER A 236 18.61 -7.33 -12.67
C SER A 236 20.01 -7.19 -13.26
N GLY A 237 20.74 -6.25 -13.03
CA GLY A 237 22.11 -5.95 -13.48
C GLY A 237 22.67 -4.78 -12.69
N TYR A 238 21.79 -4.02 -12.02
CA TYR A 238 22.14 -2.97 -11.08
C TYR A 238 22.35 -3.50 -9.67
N GLU A 239 21.70 -4.62 -9.31
CA GLU A 239 21.77 -5.29 -8.00
C GLU A 239 23.21 -5.54 -7.51
N ASN A 240 24.15 -5.73 -8.45
CA ASN A 240 25.57 -5.95 -8.15
C ASN A 240 26.42 -4.68 -8.09
N LYS A 241 25.82 -3.48 -8.23
CA LYS A 241 26.56 -2.21 -8.32
C LYS A 241 26.16 -1.18 -7.26
N ASP A 242 25.03 -1.36 -6.64
CA ASP A 242 24.56 -0.48 -5.59
C ASP A 242 24.69 -1.17 -4.23
N PRO A 243 25.55 -0.67 -3.33
CA PRO A 243 25.65 -1.20 -1.97
C PRO A 243 24.32 -1.15 -1.20
N SER A 244 23.38 -0.28 -1.59
CA SER A 244 22.04 -0.21 -0.98
C SER A 244 21.10 -1.32 -1.44
N THR A 245 21.45 -2.05 -2.50
CA THR A 245 20.68 -3.20 -3.02
C THR A 245 21.34 -4.54 -2.75
N ASP A 246 22.54 -4.57 -2.15
CA ASP A 246 23.28 -5.82 -1.83
C ASP A 246 22.52 -6.71 -0.84
N ASP A 247 21.54 -6.17 -0.13
CA ASP A 247 20.63 -6.90 0.76
C ASP A 247 19.37 -7.44 0.05
N GLY A 248 19.28 -7.33 -1.27
CA GLY A 248 18.15 -7.78 -2.08
C GLY A 248 16.96 -6.80 -2.05
N THR A 249 17.15 -5.55 -1.67
CA THR A 249 16.11 -4.52 -1.69
C THR A 249 15.97 -3.89 -3.07
N ASN A 250 14.75 -3.37 -3.37
CA ASN A 250 14.47 -2.63 -4.59
C ASN A 250 13.34 -1.63 -4.34
N ARG A 251 13.20 -0.61 -5.18
CA ARG A 251 12.13 0.40 -5.08
C ARG A 251 10.80 -0.17 -5.51
N PHE A 252 10.03 -0.64 -4.54
CA PHE A 252 8.73 -1.27 -4.76
C PHE A 252 7.60 -0.25 -4.95
N ILE A 253 7.67 0.89 -4.26
CA ILE A 253 6.67 1.96 -4.31
C ILE A 253 7.39 3.31 -4.32
N THR A 254 6.92 4.21 -5.18
CA THR A 254 7.34 5.60 -5.20
C THR A 254 6.18 6.50 -4.78
N VAL A 255 6.42 7.37 -3.80
CA VAL A 255 5.50 8.44 -3.39
C VAL A 255 6.06 9.76 -3.90
N PHE A 256 5.36 10.37 -4.84
CA PHE A 256 5.75 11.61 -5.48
C PHE A 256 4.82 12.75 -5.05
N ALA A 257 5.38 13.89 -4.64
CA ALA A 257 4.63 15.06 -4.22
C ALA A 257 5.09 16.32 -4.96
N TYR A 258 4.15 17.09 -5.50
CA TYR A 258 4.41 18.44 -5.99
C TYR A 258 4.38 19.42 -4.82
N LEU A 259 5.45 20.20 -4.63
CA LEU A 259 5.59 21.15 -3.53
C LEU A 259 5.28 22.60 -3.98
N SER A 260 5.17 22.84 -5.26
CA SER A 260 4.76 24.12 -5.86
C SER A 260 4.03 23.87 -7.17
N ASP A 261 3.26 24.84 -7.60
CA ASP A 261 2.65 24.92 -8.93
C ASP A 261 3.70 25.24 -10.00
#